data_da89aa2ae8ab3e8e750422e5268363da
#
_entry.id   da89aa2ae8ab3e8e750422e5268363da
#
_cell.length_a   1.000
_cell.length_b   1.000
_cell.length_c   1.000
_cell.angle_alpha   90.00
_cell.angle_beta   90.00
_cell.angle_gamma   90.00
#
_symmetry.space_group_name_H-M   'P 1'
#
loop_
_entity.id
_entity.type
_entity.pdbx_description
1 polymer ?
#
loop_
_entity_poly.entity_id
_entity_poly.type
_entity_poly.pdbx_seq_one_letter_code
_entity_poly.pdbx_strand_id
1 'polypeptide(L)'
;MVDISTSLLSVKKEKIIDTVYKLEDANTNYFHIDVMDGEFVENDTHDIMLEYCEYLDNITKIPLDIHLMVKDVKNFVDSYLIFNPNIITFHYEACKNKEEVMQIIKKIKENNCKVGLSVKPETKIEEIYEFLPYIHMCLVMTV
;
A
#
# COMPACT_ATOMS: atom_id res chain seq x y z
N MET A 1 -0.28 0.84 -21.65
CA MET A 1 0.68 1.78 -21.01
C MET A 1 1.06 1.14 -19.68
N VAL A 2 2.31 1.20 -19.26
CA VAL A 2 2.78 0.66 -17.98
C VAL A 2 3.06 1.83 -17.07
N ASP A 3 2.49 1.83 -15.87
CA ASP A 3 2.80 2.81 -14.84
C ASP A 3 3.92 2.29 -13.94
N ILE A 4 4.75 3.21 -13.44
CA ILE A 4 5.87 2.90 -12.54
C ILE A 4 5.51 3.40 -11.14
N SER A 5 5.46 2.48 -10.19
CA SER A 5 5.31 2.76 -8.76
C SER A 5 6.64 2.50 -8.06
N THR A 6 7.33 3.58 -7.67
CA THR A 6 8.69 3.48 -7.13
C THR A 6 8.66 3.34 -5.62
N SER A 7 9.19 2.22 -5.10
CA SER A 7 9.28 1.98 -3.66
C SER A 7 10.29 2.90 -2.98
N LEU A 8 9.88 3.46 -1.86
CA LEU A 8 10.74 4.27 -0.99
C LEU A 8 11.35 3.47 0.18
N LEU A 9 11.12 2.16 0.23
CA LEU A 9 11.51 1.28 1.33
C LEU A 9 13.01 1.35 1.67
N SER A 10 13.87 1.42 0.65
CA SER A 10 15.33 1.45 0.82
C SER A 10 15.93 2.86 0.91
N VAL A 11 15.10 3.89 0.85
CA VAL A 11 15.54 5.28 0.93
C VAL A 11 15.84 5.65 2.38
N LYS A 12 17.02 6.20 2.63
CA LYS A 12 17.37 6.68 3.97
C LYS A 12 16.68 8.01 4.28
N LYS A 13 16.29 8.20 5.53
CA LYS A 13 15.57 9.38 6.01
C LYS A 13 16.23 10.70 5.59
N GLU A 14 17.54 10.82 5.73
CA GLU A 14 18.29 12.03 5.37
C GLU A 14 18.34 12.32 3.87
N LYS A 15 17.89 11.38 3.03
CA LYS A 15 17.90 11.49 1.57
C LYS A 15 16.51 11.51 0.94
N ILE A 16 15.46 11.41 1.74
CA ILE A 16 14.10 11.23 1.21
C ILE A 16 13.69 12.38 0.28
N ILE A 17 13.90 13.62 0.68
CA ILE A 17 13.50 14.80 -0.10
C ILE A 17 14.24 14.88 -1.44
N ASP A 18 15.57 14.72 -1.42
CA ASP A 18 16.40 14.73 -2.63
C ASP A 18 16.03 13.57 -3.57
N THR A 19 15.72 12.39 -3.00
CA THR A 19 15.30 11.22 -3.78
C THR A 19 13.94 11.43 -4.44
N VAL A 20 12.97 12.00 -3.71
CA VAL A 20 11.64 12.30 -4.25
C VAL A 20 11.74 13.20 -5.47
N TYR A 21 12.46 14.31 -5.40
CA TYR A 21 12.62 15.22 -6.54
C TYR A 21 13.30 14.53 -7.74
N LYS A 22 14.30 13.68 -7.52
CA LYS A 22 14.94 12.92 -8.60
C LYS A 22 13.99 11.92 -9.26
N LEU A 23 13.13 11.30 -8.47
CA LEU A 23 12.13 10.36 -8.99
C LEU A 23 10.99 11.07 -9.75
N GLU A 24 10.60 12.27 -9.30
CA GLU A 24 9.70 13.14 -10.07
C GLU A 24 10.28 13.51 -11.44
N ASP A 25 11.53 13.96 -11.47
CA ASP A 25 12.24 14.29 -12.71
C ASP A 25 12.38 13.07 -13.64
N ALA A 26 12.46 11.86 -13.06
CA ALA A 26 12.48 10.60 -13.79
C ALA A 26 11.09 10.11 -14.23
N ASN A 27 10.02 10.88 -13.98
CA ASN A 27 8.63 10.58 -14.33
C ASN A 27 8.07 9.31 -13.68
N THR A 28 8.34 9.05 -12.39
CA THR A 28 7.61 8.04 -11.65
C THR A 28 6.12 8.39 -11.62
N ASN A 29 5.24 7.38 -11.68
CA ASN A 29 3.79 7.60 -11.69
C ASN A 29 3.21 7.57 -10.27
N TYR A 30 3.84 6.80 -9.38
CA TYR A 30 3.43 6.63 -7.98
C TYR A 30 4.65 6.53 -7.08
N PHE A 31 4.49 6.92 -5.81
CA PHE A 31 5.39 6.51 -4.73
C PHE A 31 4.79 5.32 -3.99
N HIS A 32 5.53 4.22 -3.98
CA HIS A 32 5.13 2.99 -3.29
C HIS A 32 5.62 2.99 -1.86
N ILE A 33 4.69 2.82 -0.93
CA ILE A 33 4.91 2.88 0.52
C ILE A 33 4.68 1.50 1.11
N ASP A 34 5.76 0.81 1.44
CA ASP A 34 5.75 -0.54 2.01
C ASP A 34 5.63 -0.47 3.54
N VAL A 35 4.43 -0.69 4.05
CA VAL A 35 4.10 -0.63 5.48
C VAL A 35 4.15 -2.02 6.09
N MET A 36 5.02 -2.21 7.06
CA MET A 36 5.24 -3.47 7.77
C MET A 36 5.10 -3.23 9.28
N ASP A 37 4.53 -4.18 10.01
CA ASP A 37 4.23 -4.04 11.44
C ASP A 37 5.05 -4.93 12.38
N GLY A 38 6.00 -5.71 11.84
CA GLY A 38 6.79 -6.64 12.63
C GLY A 38 6.02 -7.88 13.12
N GLU A 39 4.72 -8.00 12.82
CA GLU A 39 3.87 -9.13 13.20
C GLU A 39 3.44 -9.98 12.00
N PHE A 40 3.02 -9.33 10.92
CA PHE A 40 2.64 -10.01 9.68
C PHE A 40 3.87 -10.42 8.86
N VAL A 41 4.91 -9.60 8.91
CA VAL A 41 6.26 -9.84 8.39
C VAL A 41 7.29 -9.44 9.46
N GLU A 42 8.52 -9.93 9.37
CA GLU A 42 9.55 -9.70 10.40
C GLU A 42 10.01 -8.24 10.54
N ASN A 43 9.98 -7.48 9.45
CA ASN A 43 10.39 -6.08 9.45
C ASN A 43 9.27 -5.18 9.97
N ASP A 44 9.65 -4.08 10.61
CA ASP A 44 8.77 -2.98 10.99
C ASP A 44 9.23 -1.69 10.30
N THR A 45 8.32 -1.10 9.54
CA THR A 45 8.56 0.16 8.80
C THR A 45 7.48 1.21 9.07
N HIS A 46 6.53 0.92 9.97
CA HIS A 46 5.33 1.73 10.14
C HIS A 46 5.67 3.20 10.44
N ASP A 47 6.48 3.46 11.46
CA ASP A 47 6.77 4.82 11.89
C ASP A 47 7.49 5.64 10.81
N ILE A 48 8.48 5.04 10.14
CA ILE A 48 9.23 5.74 9.10
C ILE A 48 8.38 5.96 7.84
N MET A 49 7.48 5.04 7.49
CA MET A 49 6.60 5.20 6.34
C MET A 49 5.50 6.24 6.59
N LEU A 50 4.99 6.37 7.82
CA LEU A 50 4.12 7.49 8.21
C LEU A 50 4.84 8.82 8.02
N GLU A 51 6.05 8.95 8.55
CA GLU A 51 6.85 10.16 8.39
C GLU A 51 7.12 10.49 6.91
N TYR A 52 7.39 9.48 6.07
CA TYR A 52 7.55 9.70 4.63
C TYR A 52 6.26 10.18 3.97
N CYS A 53 5.10 9.64 4.35
CA CYS A 53 3.80 10.12 3.86
C CYS A 53 3.57 11.59 4.25
N GLU A 54 3.92 12.00 5.47
CA GLU A 54 3.84 13.41 5.90
C GLU A 54 4.74 14.32 5.04
N TYR A 55 5.96 13.91 4.74
CA TYR A 55 6.83 14.67 3.83
C TYR A 55 6.25 14.76 2.42
N LEU A 56 5.83 13.62 1.86
CA LEU A 56 5.28 13.54 0.50
C LEU A 56 4.04 14.41 0.32
N ASP A 57 3.13 14.44 1.30
CA ASP A 57 1.91 15.28 1.27
C ASP A 57 2.24 16.77 1.10
N ASN A 58 3.40 17.21 1.61
CA ASN A 58 3.83 18.60 1.56
C ASN A 58 4.69 18.95 0.33
N ILE A 59 5.45 17.99 -0.24
CA ILE A 59 6.47 18.32 -1.24
C ILE A 59 6.15 17.82 -2.65
N THR A 60 5.17 16.94 -2.84
CA THR A 60 4.85 16.37 -4.15
C THR A 60 3.36 16.29 -4.42
N LYS A 61 2.99 16.14 -5.71
CA LYS A 61 1.63 15.79 -6.15
C LYS A 61 1.54 14.40 -6.76
N ILE A 62 2.64 13.66 -6.79
CA ILE A 62 2.64 12.28 -7.24
C ILE A 62 1.83 11.44 -6.25
N PRO A 63 0.86 10.64 -6.73
CA PRO A 63 -0.04 9.89 -5.86
C PRO A 63 0.69 8.77 -5.11
N LEU A 64 0.16 8.46 -3.93
CA LEU A 64 0.66 7.37 -3.09
C LEU A 64 -0.01 6.04 -3.45
N ASP A 65 0.79 4.99 -3.49
CA ASP A 65 0.44 3.59 -3.62
C ASP A 65 0.86 2.88 -2.31
N ILE A 66 -0.09 2.68 -1.40
CA ILE A 66 0.18 2.13 -0.06
C ILE A 66 0.03 0.62 -0.08
N HIS A 67 1.05 -0.10 0.36
CA HIS A 67 1.03 -1.55 0.51
C HIS A 67 1.13 -1.95 1.98
N LEU A 68 0.05 -2.48 2.54
CA LEU A 68 -0.07 -2.86 3.94
C LEU A 68 0.27 -4.35 4.14
N MET A 69 1.46 -4.61 4.64
CA MET A 69 1.91 -5.93 5.11
C MET A 69 1.79 -5.99 6.62
N VAL A 70 0.55 -5.96 7.10
CA VAL A 70 0.19 -5.77 8.51
C VAL A 70 -0.90 -6.72 8.95
N LYS A 71 -0.94 -7.05 10.25
CA LYS A 71 -1.92 -7.96 10.83
C LYS A 71 -3.26 -7.28 11.12
N ASP A 72 -3.25 -6.06 11.64
CA ASP A 72 -4.48 -5.28 11.91
C ASP A 72 -4.78 -4.30 10.77
N VAL A 73 -5.22 -4.87 9.63
CA VAL A 73 -5.47 -4.10 8.41
C VAL A 73 -6.42 -2.92 8.64
N LYS A 74 -7.46 -3.08 9.47
CA LYS A 74 -8.50 -2.04 9.67
C LYS A 74 -7.93 -0.77 10.28
N ASN A 75 -7.10 -0.91 11.31
CA ASN A 75 -6.46 0.23 11.97
C ASN A 75 -5.42 0.91 11.08
N PHE A 76 -4.64 0.10 10.35
CA PHE A 76 -3.64 0.65 9.41
C PHE A 76 -4.30 1.37 8.22
N VAL A 77 -5.41 0.87 7.69
CA VAL A 77 -6.18 1.59 6.66
C VAL A 77 -6.58 2.98 7.15
N ASP A 78 -7.08 3.12 8.39
CA ASP A 78 -7.44 4.41 8.96
C ASP A 78 -6.24 5.36 9.06
N SER A 79 -5.08 4.84 9.49
CA SER A 79 -3.86 5.63 9.64
C SER A 79 -3.32 6.19 8.33
N TYR A 80 -3.54 5.51 7.22
CA TYR A 80 -3.02 5.94 5.91
C TYR A 80 -4.04 6.65 5.02
N LEU A 81 -5.35 6.47 5.23
CA LEU A 81 -6.38 7.20 4.50
C LEU A 81 -6.29 8.72 4.66
N ILE A 82 -5.73 9.22 5.76
CA ILE A 82 -5.56 10.66 6.02
C ILE A 82 -4.68 11.36 4.98
N PHE A 83 -3.78 10.61 4.30
CA PHE A 83 -2.91 11.12 3.24
C PHE A 83 -3.55 11.08 1.84
N ASN A 84 -4.84 10.75 1.74
CA ASN A 84 -5.58 10.65 0.48
C ASN A 84 -4.86 9.80 -0.59
N PRO A 85 -4.41 8.58 -0.28
CA PRO A 85 -3.69 7.76 -1.24
C PRO A 85 -4.55 7.41 -2.46
N ASN A 86 -3.93 7.20 -3.61
CA ASN A 86 -4.64 6.78 -4.81
C ASN A 86 -5.11 5.33 -4.70
N ILE A 87 -4.29 4.47 -4.07
CA ILE A 87 -4.59 3.06 -3.86
C ILE A 87 -4.05 2.59 -2.52
N ILE A 88 -4.81 1.73 -1.85
CA ILE A 88 -4.35 0.93 -0.70
C ILE A 88 -4.48 -0.53 -1.06
N THR A 89 -3.38 -1.26 -0.97
CA THR A 89 -3.28 -2.71 -1.14
C THR A 89 -3.09 -3.37 0.23
N PHE A 90 -3.88 -4.41 0.52
CA PHE A 90 -3.74 -5.20 1.74
C PHE A 90 -3.69 -6.69 1.42
N HIS A 91 -3.20 -7.50 2.35
CA HIS A 91 -3.04 -8.93 2.17
C HIS A 91 -4.31 -9.71 2.53
N TYR A 92 -4.70 -10.63 1.63
CA TYR A 92 -5.79 -11.58 1.87
C TYR A 92 -5.56 -12.40 3.14
N GLU A 93 -4.31 -12.84 3.37
CA GLU A 93 -3.92 -13.66 4.51
C GLU A 93 -3.97 -12.94 5.86
N ALA A 94 -4.03 -11.60 5.85
CA ALA A 94 -4.19 -10.81 7.06
C ALA A 94 -5.65 -10.78 7.57
N CYS A 95 -6.60 -11.22 6.74
CA CYS A 95 -8.03 -11.23 7.07
C CYS A 95 -8.46 -12.58 7.64
N LYS A 96 -9.33 -12.56 8.64
CA LYS A 96 -9.82 -13.76 9.32
C LYS A 96 -10.78 -14.58 8.46
N ASN A 97 -11.51 -13.92 7.58
CA ASN A 97 -12.52 -14.51 6.72
C ASN A 97 -12.88 -13.56 5.55
N LYS A 98 -13.64 -14.07 4.61
CA LYS A 98 -14.09 -13.35 3.40
C LYS A 98 -14.94 -12.11 3.70
N GLU A 99 -15.71 -12.15 4.75
CA GLU A 99 -16.53 -11.02 5.18
C GLU A 99 -15.65 -9.85 5.62
N GLU A 100 -14.58 -10.10 6.34
CA GLU A 100 -13.61 -9.08 6.73
C GLU A 100 -12.92 -8.46 5.51
N VAL A 101 -12.54 -9.26 4.51
CA VAL A 101 -12.00 -8.77 3.23
C VAL A 101 -12.98 -7.77 2.59
N MET A 102 -14.27 -8.14 2.48
CA MET A 102 -15.29 -7.27 1.90
C MET A 102 -15.52 -5.98 2.70
N GLN A 103 -15.47 -6.05 4.04
CA GLN A 103 -15.60 -4.87 4.90
C GLN A 103 -14.44 -3.88 4.66
N ILE A 104 -13.21 -4.38 4.54
CA ILE A 104 -12.03 -3.56 4.27
C ILE A 104 -12.12 -2.93 2.86
N ILE A 105 -12.48 -3.73 1.85
CA ILE A 105 -12.70 -3.23 0.48
C ILE A 105 -13.70 -2.08 0.48
N LYS A 106 -14.85 -2.27 1.14
CA LYS A 106 -15.89 -1.25 1.24
C LYS A 106 -15.38 0.02 1.91
N LYS A 107 -14.69 -0.12 3.05
CA LYS A 107 -14.12 1.00 3.81
C LYS A 107 -13.17 1.85 2.96
N ILE A 108 -12.25 1.22 2.24
CA ILE A 108 -11.29 1.93 1.38
C ILE A 108 -12.04 2.68 0.26
N LYS A 109 -13.01 2.02 -0.41
CA LYS A 109 -13.80 2.63 -1.50
C LYS A 109 -14.65 3.80 -1.05
N GLU A 110 -15.25 3.73 0.13
CA GLU A 110 -16.06 4.82 0.71
C GLU A 110 -15.22 6.09 0.97
N ASN A 111 -13.90 5.96 1.05
CA ASN A 111 -12.96 7.07 1.17
C ASN A 111 -12.34 7.51 -0.18
N ASN A 112 -12.98 7.19 -1.31
CA ASN A 112 -12.52 7.52 -2.68
C ASN A 112 -11.12 6.99 -3.02
N CYS A 113 -10.68 5.92 -2.36
CA CYS A 113 -9.41 5.26 -2.60
C CYS A 113 -9.63 3.97 -3.41
N LYS A 114 -8.73 3.68 -4.33
CA LYS A 114 -8.70 2.40 -5.06
C LYS A 114 -8.24 1.29 -4.13
N VAL A 115 -8.68 0.07 -4.40
CA VAL A 115 -8.36 -1.11 -3.60
C VAL A 115 -7.46 -2.05 -4.38
N GLY A 116 -6.35 -2.43 -3.77
CA GLY A 116 -5.55 -3.58 -4.16
C GLY A 116 -5.72 -4.73 -3.17
N LEU A 117 -5.67 -5.96 -3.66
CA LEU A 117 -5.62 -7.16 -2.83
C LEU A 117 -4.37 -7.96 -3.17
N SER A 118 -3.56 -8.24 -2.16
CA SER A 118 -2.29 -8.97 -2.30
C SER A 118 -2.42 -10.40 -1.80
N VAL A 119 -1.65 -11.28 -2.43
CA VAL A 119 -1.47 -12.68 -2.00
C VAL A 119 0.01 -13.01 -1.86
N LYS A 120 0.34 -13.80 -0.84
CA LYS A 120 1.67 -14.37 -0.65
C LYS A 120 1.94 -15.46 -1.70
N PRO A 121 3.22 -15.82 -1.96
CA PRO A 121 3.55 -16.86 -2.95
C PRO A 121 2.89 -18.22 -2.70
N GLU A 122 2.62 -18.56 -1.43
CA GLU A 122 2.00 -19.82 -1.03
C GLU A 122 0.47 -19.83 -1.21
N THR A 123 -0.17 -18.66 -1.32
CA THR A 123 -1.62 -18.54 -1.45
C THR A 123 -2.04 -18.72 -2.90
N LYS A 124 -2.96 -19.64 -3.15
CA LYS A 124 -3.47 -19.87 -4.49
C LYS A 124 -4.30 -18.68 -4.95
N ILE A 125 -4.05 -18.20 -6.16
CA ILE A 125 -4.73 -17.02 -6.72
C ILE A 125 -6.26 -17.22 -6.82
N GLU A 126 -6.73 -18.47 -6.94
CA GLU A 126 -8.14 -18.81 -7.00
C GLU A 126 -8.89 -18.43 -5.72
N GLU A 127 -8.20 -18.33 -4.59
CA GLU A 127 -8.82 -17.95 -3.31
C GLU A 127 -9.37 -16.52 -3.33
N ILE A 128 -8.84 -15.66 -4.20
CA ILE A 128 -9.27 -14.26 -4.32
C ILE A 128 -10.15 -13.98 -5.54
N TYR A 129 -10.49 -14.96 -6.37
CA TYR A 129 -11.29 -14.75 -7.59
C TYR A 129 -12.62 -14.07 -7.34
N GLU A 130 -13.30 -14.38 -6.24
CA GLU A 130 -14.57 -13.76 -5.90
C GLU A 130 -14.46 -12.25 -5.59
N PHE A 131 -13.26 -11.77 -5.22
CA PHE A 131 -13.03 -10.35 -4.91
C PHE A 131 -12.61 -9.52 -6.13
N LEU A 132 -12.19 -10.14 -7.23
CA LEU A 132 -11.73 -9.43 -8.42
C LEU A 132 -12.70 -8.38 -8.95
N PRO A 133 -14.04 -8.57 -8.94
CA PRO A 133 -14.98 -7.54 -9.37
C PRO A 133 -15.02 -6.30 -8.47
N TYR A 134 -14.48 -6.39 -7.27
CA TYR A 134 -14.55 -5.33 -6.24
C TYR A 134 -13.24 -4.58 -6.05
N ILE A 135 -12.13 -5.05 -6.61
CA ILE A 135 -10.79 -4.46 -6.49
C ILE A 135 -10.32 -3.83 -7.80
N HIS A 136 -9.30 -2.99 -7.73
CA HIS A 136 -8.70 -2.31 -8.88
C HIS A 136 -7.37 -2.92 -9.28
N MET A 137 -6.70 -3.59 -8.34
CA MET A 137 -5.40 -4.21 -8.55
C MET A 137 -5.30 -5.51 -7.77
N CYS A 138 -4.66 -6.52 -8.38
CA CYS A 138 -4.18 -7.70 -7.68
C CYS A 138 -2.65 -7.64 -7.65
N LEU A 139 -2.07 -7.68 -6.45
CA LEU A 139 -0.63 -7.70 -6.26
C LEU A 139 -0.19 -9.13 -5.93
N VAL A 140 0.67 -9.69 -6.76
CA VAL A 140 1.23 -11.02 -6.55
C VAL A 140 2.64 -10.86 -6.00
N MET A 141 2.84 -11.29 -4.76
CA MET A 141 4.14 -11.25 -4.11
C MET A 141 5.08 -12.29 -4.72
N THR A 142 6.35 -11.94 -4.82
CA THR A 142 7.41 -12.80 -5.36
C THR A 142 8.46 -13.20 -4.32
N VAL A 143 8.34 -12.68 -3.12
CA VAL A 143 9.24 -12.93 -1.97
C VAL A 143 8.43 -13.14 -0.72
#